data_0ac85f28304a09b4db87464c57721a45
#
_entry.id   0ac85f28304a09b4db87464c57721a45
#
_cell.length_a   1.000
_cell.length_b   1.000
_cell.length_c   1.000
_cell.angle_alpha   90.00
_cell.angle_beta   90.00
_cell.angle_gamma   90.00
#
_symmetry.space_group_name_H-M   'P 1'
#
loop_
_entity.id
_entity.type
_entity.pdbx_description
1 polymer ?
#
loop_
_entity_poly.entity_id
_entity_poly.type
_entity_poly.pdbx_seq_one_letter_code
_entity_poly.pdbx_strand_id
1 'polypeptide(L)'
;MANEDDLKADPAIVGIWAKGCALTRQVAAPVFEHGAYRIEVGLPDQKRRHLFPAYSDHVLEHAEAIREPFVFLKVCAPAQTVGLNLPRRWHIGPPGYMMLLSGEMVGQDASLPDGYSFSREELGAGVTLLNILDGGGEIAATGRIAFPGELAVYDRIRTHENHRRRGLGRALMKQLERLSHENGIRHAALVATPEGRALYQTLGWQLHSPYTTVLIPPEA
;
A
#
# COMPACT_ATOMS: atom_id res chain seq x y z
N MET A 1 -21.43 -6.61 -14.61
CA MET A 1 -20.39 -6.26 -13.60
C MET A 1 -19.66 -5.07 -14.18
N ALA A 2 -19.45 -3.99 -13.40
CA ALA A 2 -18.63 -2.87 -13.86
C ALA A 2 -17.21 -3.40 -14.18
N ASN A 3 -16.62 -2.92 -15.28
CA ASN A 3 -15.26 -3.26 -15.61
C ASN A 3 -14.33 -2.68 -14.53
N GLU A 4 -13.38 -3.46 -14.03
CA GLU A 4 -12.43 -2.99 -13.01
C GLU A 4 -11.65 -1.75 -13.47
N ASP A 5 -11.42 -1.60 -14.76
CA ASP A 5 -10.74 -0.45 -15.37
C ASP A 5 -11.56 0.85 -15.31
N ASP A 6 -12.87 0.75 -15.05
CA ASP A 6 -13.76 1.93 -14.92
C ASP A 6 -13.85 2.44 -13.47
N LEU A 7 -13.26 1.73 -12.50
CA LEU A 7 -13.26 2.12 -11.10
C LEU A 7 -12.40 3.39 -10.89
N LYS A 8 -13.01 4.40 -10.29
CA LYS A 8 -12.35 5.66 -9.92
C LYS A 8 -12.11 5.69 -8.42
N ALA A 9 -10.88 6.04 -8.04
CA ALA A 9 -10.56 6.22 -6.63
C ALA A 9 -11.25 7.48 -6.08
N ASP A 10 -11.74 7.38 -4.84
CA ASP A 10 -12.18 8.55 -4.08
C ASP A 10 -10.94 9.36 -3.66
N PRO A 11 -10.82 10.65 -4.07
CA PRO A 11 -9.67 11.48 -3.73
C PRO A 11 -9.47 11.67 -2.22
N ALA A 12 -10.54 11.64 -1.42
CA ALA A 12 -10.45 11.75 0.03
C ALA A 12 -9.77 10.51 0.63
N ILE A 13 -10.16 9.32 0.18
CA ILE A 13 -9.53 8.04 0.59
C ILE A 13 -8.07 8.01 0.17
N VAL A 14 -7.75 8.44 -1.05
CA VAL A 14 -6.36 8.51 -1.54
C VAL A 14 -5.53 9.45 -0.69
N GLY A 15 -6.09 10.59 -0.26
CA GLY A 15 -5.43 11.54 0.62
C GLY A 15 -5.14 10.96 2.01
N ILE A 16 -6.10 10.24 2.59
CA ILE A 16 -5.90 9.54 3.88
C ILE A 16 -4.83 8.46 3.73
N TRP A 17 -4.90 7.67 2.65
CA TRP A 17 -3.90 6.64 2.36
C TRP A 17 -2.50 7.24 2.16
N ALA A 18 -2.36 8.38 1.48
CA ALA A 18 -1.09 9.07 1.32
C ALA A 18 -0.47 9.47 2.67
N LYS A 19 -1.28 10.01 3.58
CA LYS A 19 -0.85 10.34 4.95
C LYS A 19 -0.40 9.09 5.72
N GLY A 20 -1.19 8.02 5.70
CA GLY A 20 -0.83 6.76 6.35
C GLY A 20 0.43 6.13 5.75
N CYS A 21 0.59 6.21 4.43
CA CYS A 21 1.79 5.77 3.72
C CYS A 21 3.05 6.53 4.15
N ALA A 22 2.97 7.84 4.41
CA ALA A 22 4.07 8.63 4.93
C ALA A 22 4.37 8.26 6.39
N LEU A 23 3.35 8.12 7.22
CA LEU A 23 3.48 7.69 8.62
C LEU A 23 4.18 6.33 8.73
N THR A 24 3.70 5.31 7.99
CA THR A 24 4.28 3.95 8.03
C THR A 24 5.74 3.91 7.55
N ARG A 25 6.18 4.92 6.82
CA ARG A 25 7.57 5.10 6.36
C ARG A 25 8.39 6.01 7.26
N GLN A 26 7.75 6.62 8.27
CA GLN A 26 8.41 7.57 9.18
C GLN A 26 9.04 8.75 8.43
N VAL A 27 8.34 9.26 7.41
CA VAL A 27 8.75 10.43 6.62
C VAL A 27 7.75 11.58 6.82
N ALA A 28 8.12 12.77 6.36
CA ALA A 28 7.29 13.96 6.46
C ALA A 28 5.90 13.74 5.82
N ALA A 29 4.90 14.47 6.33
CA ALA A 29 3.55 14.44 5.80
C ALA A 29 3.55 14.80 4.30
N PRO A 30 2.65 14.18 3.51
CA PRO A 30 2.55 14.49 2.08
C PRO A 30 2.09 15.93 1.86
N VAL A 31 2.61 16.56 0.81
CA VAL A 31 2.15 17.86 0.33
C VAL A 31 1.29 17.63 -0.90
N PHE A 32 0.07 18.20 -0.92
CA PHE A 32 -0.78 18.17 -2.10
C PHE A 32 -0.47 19.37 -2.98
N GLU A 33 0.03 19.11 -4.18
CA GLU A 33 0.38 20.12 -5.16
C GLU A 33 0.25 19.57 -6.58
N HIS A 34 -0.11 20.40 -7.55
CA HIS A 34 -0.22 20.03 -8.96
C HIS A 34 -0.95 18.69 -9.18
N GLY A 35 -2.09 18.48 -8.49
CA GLY A 35 -2.92 17.29 -8.63
C GLY A 35 -2.39 16.01 -8.00
N ALA A 36 -1.27 16.06 -7.29
CA ALA A 36 -0.63 14.91 -6.64
C ALA A 36 -0.29 15.13 -5.17
N TYR A 37 -0.27 14.05 -4.40
CA TYR A 37 0.36 14.01 -3.07
C TYR A 37 1.85 13.67 -3.25
N ARG A 38 2.72 14.65 -3.00
CA ARG A 38 4.17 14.46 -3.00
C ARG A 38 4.62 13.93 -1.65
N ILE A 39 5.37 12.83 -1.66
CA ILE A 39 5.95 12.18 -0.48
C ILE A 39 7.45 12.03 -0.71
N GLU A 40 8.27 12.67 0.12
CA GLU A 40 9.71 12.50 0.14
C GLU A 40 10.05 11.22 0.90
N VAL A 41 10.48 10.20 0.18
CA VAL A 41 10.78 8.88 0.77
C VAL A 41 12.22 8.77 1.25
N GLY A 42 13.15 9.38 0.50
CA GLY A 42 14.56 9.51 0.91
C GLY A 42 15.36 8.20 0.87
N LEU A 43 14.88 7.16 0.19
CA LEU A 43 15.62 5.91 0.02
C LEU A 43 16.46 5.94 -1.27
N PRO A 44 17.59 5.23 -1.33
CA PRO A 44 18.45 5.21 -2.51
C PRO A 44 17.73 4.75 -3.78
N ASP A 45 16.81 3.80 -3.67
CA ASP A 45 16.02 3.22 -4.74
C ASP A 45 14.60 3.82 -4.86
N GLN A 46 14.24 4.75 -3.98
CA GLN A 46 12.99 5.48 -4.01
C GLN A 46 13.13 6.84 -3.32
N LYS A 47 13.53 7.85 -4.06
CA LYS A 47 13.73 9.21 -3.53
C LYS A 47 12.41 9.89 -3.18
N ARG A 48 11.49 9.87 -4.12
CA ARG A 48 10.22 10.58 -4.06
C ARG A 48 9.12 9.81 -4.76
N ARG A 49 7.89 10.01 -4.31
CA ARG A 49 6.69 9.57 -5.04
C ARG A 49 5.68 10.70 -5.16
N HIS A 50 5.01 10.76 -6.31
CA HIS A 50 3.86 11.59 -6.58
C HIS A 50 2.66 10.67 -6.75
N LEU A 51 1.67 10.77 -5.86
CA LEU A 51 0.46 9.94 -5.87
C LEU A 51 -0.71 10.76 -6.40
N PHE A 52 -1.26 10.33 -7.52
CA PHE A 52 -2.38 10.93 -8.20
C PHE A 52 -3.67 10.16 -7.92
N PRO A 53 -4.74 10.81 -7.42
CA PRO A 53 -6.05 10.16 -7.20
C PRO A 53 -6.71 9.67 -8.49
N ALA A 54 -6.34 10.23 -9.63
CA ALA A 54 -6.82 9.83 -10.95
C ALA A 54 -5.79 10.18 -12.03
N TYR A 55 -5.95 9.60 -13.21
CA TYR A 55 -5.20 10.05 -14.40
C TYR A 55 -5.75 11.39 -14.86
N SER A 56 -4.85 12.35 -15.14
CA SER A 56 -5.14 13.69 -15.60
C SER A 56 -3.92 14.27 -16.32
N ASP A 57 -4.06 15.47 -16.92
CA ASP A 57 -2.96 16.18 -17.56
C ASP A 57 -1.79 16.44 -16.61
N HIS A 58 -2.06 16.58 -15.31
CA HIS A 58 -1.01 16.73 -14.30
C HIS A 58 -0.05 15.53 -14.24
N VAL A 59 -0.52 14.30 -14.55
CA VAL A 59 0.37 13.13 -14.64
C VAL A 59 1.38 13.32 -15.76
N LEU A 60 0.94 13.81 -16.92
CA LEU A 60 1.80 14.06 -18.09
C LEU A 60 2.75 15.23 -17.84
N GLU A 61 2.27 16.33 -17.24
CA GLU A 61 3.11 17.47 -16.85
C GLU A 61 4.27 17.02 -15.93
N HIS A 62 3.97 16.22 -14.90
CA HIS A 62 5.00 15.64 -14.03
C HIS A 62 5.94 14.71 -14.82
N ALA A 63 5.37 13.85 -15.67
CA ALA A 63 6.16 12.92 -16.47
C ALA A 63 7.10 13.64 -17.44
N GLU A 64 6.67 14.78 -17.99
CA GLU A 64 7.53 15.61 -18.85
C GLU A 64 8.59 16.38 -18.07
N ALA A 65 8.27 16.91 -16.90
CA ALA A 65 9.19 17.73 -16.10
C ALA A 65 10.28 16.92 -15.41
N ILE A 66 9.94 15.73 -14.90
CA ILE A 66 10.85 14.93 -14.08
C ILE A 66 11.82 14.13 -14.96
N ARG A 67 13.13 14.24 -14.63
CA ARG A 67 14.23 13.50 -15.28
C ARG A 67 15.00 12.62 -14.28
N GLU A 68 14.81 12.87 -13.00
CA GLU A 68 15.55 12.24 -11.93
C GLU A 68 15.17 10.76 -11.78
N PRO A 69 16.15 9.82 -11.76
CA PRO A 69 15.89 8.41 -11.50
C PRO A 69 15.38 8.19 -10.07
N PHE A 70 14.68 7.08 -9.87
CA PHE A 70 14.07 6.69 -8.57
C PHE A 70 12.97 7.64 -8.07
N VAL A 71 12.44 8.51 -8.93
CA VAL A 71 11.17 9.19 -8.71
C VAL A 71 10.04 8.34 -9.26
N PHE A 72 8.98 8.21 -8.49
CA PHE A 72 7.84 7.35 -8.82
C PHE A 72 6.58 8.19 -9.01
N LEU A 73 5.84 7.96 -10.10
CA LEU A 73 4.46 8.37 -10.20
C LEU A 73 3.57 7.16 -9.85
N LYS A 74 2.65 7.38 -8.95
CA LYS A 74 1.66 6.41 -8.49
C LYS A 74 0.29 6.94 -8.88
N VAL A 75 -0.40 6.25 -9.77
CA VAL A 75 -1.65 6.75 -10.35
C VAL A 75 -2.79 5.77 -10.07
N CYS A 76 -3.88 6.24 -9.49
CA CYS A 76 -5.11 5.45 -9.32
C CYS A 76 -5.85 5.37 -10.67
N ALA A 77 -5.30 4.59 -11.58
CA ALA A 77 -5.83 4.34 -12.92
C ALA A 77 -5.21 3.07 -13.52
N PRO A 78 -5.83 2.46 -14.56
CA PRO A 78 -5.28 1.33 -15.29
C PRO A 78 -3.95 1.65 -15.97
N ALA A 79 -3.08 0.65 -16.05
CA ALA A 79 -1.76 0.79 -16.69
C ALA A 79 -1.85 1.19 -18.17
N GLN A 80 -2.87 0.69 -18.88
CA GLN A 80 -3.14 1.06 -20.29
C GLN A 80 -3.39 2.56 -20.43
N THR A 81 -4.20 3.14 -19.54
CA THR A 81 -4.52 4.57 -19.54
C THR A 81 -3.28 5.41 -19.22
N VAL A 82 -2.54 5.02 -18.19
CA VAL A 82 -1.34 5.76 -17.74
C VAL A 82 -0.23 5.70 -18.78
N GLY A 83 -0.06 4.56 -19.47
CA GLY A 83 1.03 4.32 -20.42
C GLY A 83 0.90 5.02 -21.77
N LEU A 84 -0.32 5.45 -22.16
CA LEU A 84 -0.62 5.92 -23.52
C LEU A 84 0.31 7.05 -24.02
N ASN A 85 0.64 8.00 -23.16
CA ASN A 85 1.38 9.21 -23.54
C ASN A 85 2.62 9.46 -22.66
N LEU A 86 3.11 8.45 -21.95
CA LEU A 86 4.30 8.61 -21.12
C LEU A 86 5.57 8.74 -21.98
N PRO A 87 6.49 9.66 -21.65
CA PRO A 87 7.81 9.69 -22.26
C PRO A 87 8.55 8.36 -22.07
N ARG A 88 9.35 7.96 -23.07
CA ARG A 88 10.04 6.65 -23.13
C ARG A 88 10.94 6.33 -21.93
N ARG A 89 11.39 7.34 -21.16
CA ARG A 89 12.20 7.14 -19.96
C ARG A 89 11.42 6.54 -18.78
N TRP A 90 10.08 6.58 -18.82
CA TRP A 90 9.25 6.00 -17.79
C TRP A 90 8.93 4.54 -18.06
N HIS A 91 9.09 3.72 -17.05
CA HIS A 91 8.78 2.30 -17.09
C HIS A 91 7.58 2.00 -16.21
N ILE A 92 6.63 1.23 -16.73
CA ILE A 92 5.50 0.74 -15.95
C ILE A 92 5.97 -0.45 -15.13
N GLY A 93 5.82 -0.35 -13.81
CA GLY A 93 6.11 -1.44 -12.88
C GLY A 93 4.98 -2.48 -12.81
N PRO A 94 5.14 -3.50 -11.95
CA PRO A 94 4.10 -4.48 -11.71
C PRO A 94 2.76 -3.82 -11.29
N PRO A 95 1.62 -4.41 -11.68
CA PRO A 95 0.31 -3.87 -11.35
C PRO A 95 0.09 -3.83 -9.84
N GLY A 96 -0.59 -2.80 -9.38
CA GLY A 96 -1.06 -2.63 -8.01
C GLY A 96 -2.57 -2.46 -7.97
N TYR A 97 -3.13 -2.60 -6.77
CA TYR A 97 -4.56 -2.54 -6.54
C TYR A 97 -4.83 -1.82 -5.23
N MET A 98 -5.45 -0.65 -5.29
CA MET A 98 -5.96 -0.02 -4.07
C MET A 98 -7.20 -0.77 -3.63
N MET A 99 -7.19 -1.25 -2.39
CA MET A 99 -8.28 -2.03 -1.83
C MET A 99 -8.76 -1.43 -0.52
N LEU A 100 -10.06 -1.58 -0.26
CA LEU A 100 -10.73 -1.13 0.94
C LEU A 100 -11.38 -2.29 1.66
N LEU A 101 -11.38 -2.20 2.99
CA LEU A 101 -12.21 -3.01 3.87
C LEU A 101 -13.22 -2.10 4.55
N SER A 102 -14.50 -2.49 4.51
CA SER A 102 -15.57 -1.85 5.27
C SER A 102 -16.15 -2.87 6.25
N GLY A 103 -16.00 -2.61 7.54
CA GLY A 103 -16.44 -3.54 8.59
C GLY A 103 -15.39 -4.57 8.95
N GLU A 104 -15.79 -5.84 9.06
CA GLU A 104 -14.94 -6.93 9.56
C GLU A 104 -14.44 -7.84 8.44
N MET A 105 -13.20 -8.34 8.58
CA MET A 105 -12.68 -9.34 7.67
C MET A 105 -13.43 -10.66 7.79
N VAL A 106 -13.74 -11.25 6.64
CA VAL A 106 -14.38 -12.56 6.56
C VAL A 106 -13.52 -13.67 7.14
N GLY A 107 -14.16 -14.64 7.76
CA GLY A 107 -13.52 -15.87 8.31
C GLY A 107 -13.11 -15.72 9.76
N GLN A 108 -12.89 -16.87 10.40
CA GLN A 108 -12.47 -16.95 11.79
C GLN A 108 -11.08 -16.37 11.98
N ASP A 109 -10.78 -16.01 13.22
CA ASP A 109 -9.43 -15.64 13.63
C ASP A 109 -8.46 -16.76 13.28
N ALA A 110 -7.40 -16.38 12.57
CA ALA A 110 -6.34 -17.31 12.23
C ALA A 110 -5.38 -17.41 13.43
N SER A 111 -5.33 -18.56 14.08
CA SER A 111 -4.25 -18.89 15.01
C SER A 111 -2.94 -19.00 14.25
N LEU A 112 -1.84 -18.64 14.92
CA LEU A 112 -0.52 -18.93 14.36
C LEU A 112 -0.27 -20.44 14.39
N PRO A 113 0.42 -20.99 13.37
CA PRO A 113 0.95 -22.35 13.46
C PRO A 113 1.96 -22.48 14.61
N ASP A 114 2.19 -23.73 15.07
CA ASP A 114 3.19 -24.00 16.08
C ASP A 114 4.58 -23.48 15.66
N GLY A 115 5.33 -22.96 16.63
CA GLY A 115 6.65 -22.40 16.41
C GLY A 115 6.66 -20.96 15.89
N TYR A 116 5.51 -20.29 15.79
CA TYR A 116 5.43 -18.87 15.47
C TYR A 116 4.85 -18.06 16.62
N SER A 117 5.29 -16.80 16.75
CA SER A 117 4.79 -15.85 17.75
C SER A 117 4.62 -14.45 17.15
N PHE A 118 3.69 -13.67 17.72
CA PHE A 118 3.57 -12.25 17.38
C PHE A 118 4.57 -11.40 18.18
N SER A 119 5.13 -10.38 17.51
CA SER A 119 5.88 -9.30 18.14
C SER A 119 5.29 -7.98 17.69
N ARG A 120 5.04 -7.06 18.61
CA ARG A 120 4.47 -5.73 18.38
C ARG A 120 5.46 -4.66 18.84
N GLU A 121 5.63 -3.62 18.01
CA GLU A 121 6.46 -2.47 18.32
C GLU A 121 5.74 -1.18 17.91
N GLU A 122 5.69 -0.20 18.82
CA GLU A 122 5.16 1.13 18.53
C GLU A 122 6.28 2.00 17.97
N LEU A 123 6.15 2.39 16.69
CA LEU A 123 7.17 3.21 16.00
C LEU A 123 7.00 4.73 16.23
N GLY A 124 6.03 5.13 17.06
CA GLY A 124 5.63 6.53 17.24
C GLY A 124 4.62 7.03 16.20
N ALA A 125 4.08 8.24 16.42
CA ALA A 125 3.10 8.89 15.55
C ALA A 125 1.86 8.03 15.18
N GLY A 126 1.43 7.11 16.08
CA GLY A 126 0.29 6.22 15.84
C GLY A 126 0.58 5.12 14.83
N VAL A 127 1.83 4.71 14.69
CA VAL A 127 2.25 3.60 13.81
C VAL A 127 2.67 2.40 14.64
N THR A 128 2.05 1.27 14.38
CA THR A 128 2.44 -0.02 14.95
C THR A 128 3.10 -0.90 13.87
N LEU A 129 4.27 -1.44 14.18
CA LEU A 129 4.91 -2.53 13.46
C LEU A 129 4.49 -3.85 14.10
N LEU A 130 3.96 -4.75 13.29
CA LEU A 130 3.59 -6.10 13.69
C LEU A 130 4.46 -7.10 12.94
N ASN A 131 5.15 -7.96 13.67
CA ASN A 131 5.92 -9.06 13.11
C ASN A 131 5.34 -10.41 13.56
N ILE A 132 5.54 -11.43 12.74
CA ILE A 132 5.44 -12.82 13.10
C ILE A 132 6.86 -13.36 13.10
N LEU A 133 7.31 -13.86 14.24
CA LEU A 133 8.64 -14.46 14.43
C LEU A 133 8.51 -15.97 14.35
N ASP A 134 9.52 -16.65 13.80
CA ASP A 134 9.63 -18.09 13.82
C ASP A 134 10.27 -18.59 15.16
N GLY A 135 10.43 -19.89 15.30
CA GLY A 135 11.00 -20.51 16.50
C GLY A 135 12.47 -20.13 16.77
N GLY A 136 13.17 -19.56 15.80
CA GLY A 136 14.52 -19.02 15.92
C GLY A 136 14.53 -17.53 16.28
N GLY A 137 13.37 -16.87 16.30
CA GLY A 137 13.24 -15.42 16.53
C GLY A 137 13.41 -14.56 15.27
N GLU A 138 13.50 -15.18 14.08
CA GLU A 138 13.63 -14.47 12.83
C GLU A 138 12.27 -14.00 12.29
N ILE A 139 12.25 -12.89 11.55
CA ILE A 139 11.01 -12.33 11.00
C ILE A 139 10.49 -13.19 9.84
N ALA A 140 9.41 -13.92 10.08
CA ALA A 140 8.70 -14.73 9.09
C ALA A 140 7.66 -13.92 8.30
N ALA A 141 6.99 -12.95 8.94
CA ALA A 141 6.09 -12.01 8.28
C ALA A 141 6.09 -10.67 9.02
N THR A 142 5.78 -9.60 8.30
CA THR A 142 5.76 -8.24 8.85
C THR A 142 4.66 -7.42 8.21
N GLY A 143 4.16 -6.41 8.92
CA GLY A 143 3.21 -5.41 8.42
C GLY A 143 3.20 -4.19 9.32
N ARG A 144 2.79 -3.06 8.77
CA ARG A 144 2.61 -1.81 9.52
C ARG A 144 1.18 -1.33 9.40
N ILE A 145 0.69 -0.74 10.47
CA ILE A 145 -0.61 -0.07 10.51
C ILE A 145 -0.41 1.37 11.02
N ALA A 146 -1.14 2.32 10.42
CA ALA A 146 -1.20 3.70 10.84
C ALA A 146 -2.65 4.19 10.86
N PHE A 147 -2.94 5.19 11.69
CA PHE A 147 -4.26 5.76 11.87
C PHE A 147 -4.28 7.26 11.54
N PRO A 148 -4.20 7.64 10.23
CA PRO A 148 -4.14 9.04 9.80
C PRO A 148 -5.48 9.79 9.86
N GLY A 149 -6.55 9.17 10.38
CA GLY A 149 -7.90 9.69 10.46
C GLY A 149 -8.91 8.57 10.71
N GLU A 150 -10.03 8.59 10.00
CA GLU A 150 -11.12 7.61 10.15
C GLU A 150 -10.86 6.27 9.45
N LEU A 151 -9.72 6.12 8.81
CA LEU A 151 -9.33 4.95 8.03
C LEU A 151 -7.99 4.41 8.54
N ALA A 152 -7.93 3.13 8.85
CA ALA A 152 -6.66 2.46 9.10
C ALA A 152 -5.91 2.22 7.78
N VAL A 153 -4.63 2.50 7.74
CA VAL A 153 -3.77 2.26 6.58
C VAL A 153 -2.83 1.11 6.88
N TYR A 154 -2.99 0.01 6.12
CA TYR A 154 -2.13 -1.17 6.21
C TYR A 154 -1.08 -1.10 5.12
N ASP A 155 0.18 -1.13 5.49
CA ASP A 155 1.28 -0.95 4.54
C ASP A 155 2.46 -1.89 4.88
N ARG A 156 3.34 -2.09 3.88
CA ARG A 156 4.56 -2.89 4.03
C ARG A 156 4.32 -4.33 4.48
N ILE A 157 3.17 -4.90 4.11
CA ILE A 157 2.79 -6.28 4.44
C ILE A 157 3.62 -7.22 3.59
N ARG A 158 4.37 -8.11 4.25
CA ARG A 158 5.24 -9.07 3.59
C ARG A 158 5.33 -10.37 4.37
N THR A 159 5.31 -11.50 3.68
CA THR A 159 5.71 -12.81 4.23
C THR A 159 6.98 -13.25 3.56
N HIS A 160 8.00 -13.57 4.36
CA HIS A 160 9.28 -14.06 3.87
C HIS A 160 9.07 -15.32 3.02
N GLU A 161 9.81 -15.49 1.94
CA GLU A 161 9.59 -16.55 0.95
C GLU A 161 9.62 -17.96 1.55
N ASN A 162 10.53 -18.23 2.46
CA ASN A 162 10.66 -19.51 3.17
C ASN A 162 9.50 -19.83 4.11
N HIS A 163 8.63 -18.84 4.41
CA HIS A 163 7.51 -18.96 5.34
C HIS A 163 6.15 -18.78 4.66
N ARG A 164 6.12 -18.71 3.30
CA ARG A 164 4.87 -18.60 2.53
C ARG A 164 4.04 -19.88 2.61
N ARG A 165 2.75 -19.76 2.31
CA ARG A 165 1.76 -20.87 2.25
C ARG A 165 1.54 -21.59 3.57
N ARG A 166 1.87 -20.96 4.69
CA ARG A 166 1.67 -21.44 6.06
C ARG A 166 0.57 -20.67 6.83
N GLY A 167 -0.27 -19.89 6.15
CA GLY A 167 -1.33 -19.10 6.79
C GLY A 167 -0.89 -17.79 7.44
N LEU A 168 0.42 -17.47 7.50
CA LEU A 168 0.95 -16.31 8.21
C LEU A 168 0.41 -14.98 7.70
N GLY A 169 0.22 -14.83 6.39
CA GLY A 169 -0.38 -13.62 5.82
C GLY A 169 -1.79 -13.36 6.32
N ARG A 170 -2.63 -14.42 6.44
CA ARG A 170 -3.98 -14.32 7.01
C ARG A 170 -3.92 -13.97 8.50
N ALA A 171 -3.07 -14.64 9.27
CA ALA A 171 -2.90 -14.37 10.71
C ALA A 171 -2.44 -12.93 10.95
N LEU A 172 -1.47 -12.45 10.18
CA LEU A 172 -0.99 -11.06 10.24
C LEU A 172 -2.13 -10.06 9.97
N MET A 173 -2.91 -10.27 8.91
CA MET A 173 -4.03 -9.39 8.55
C MET A 173 -5.10 -9.36 9.64
N LYS A 174 -5.47 -10.50 10.20
CA LYS A 174 -6.43 -10.59 11.32
C LYS A 174 -5.92 -9.88 12.58
N GLN A 175 -4.63 -9.95 12.86
CA GLN A 175 -4.05 -9.21 13.98
C GLN A 175 -3.99 -7.70 13.73
N LEU A 176 -3.72 -7.25 12.50
CA LEU A 176 -3.83 -5.83 12.12
C LEU A 176 -5.28 -5.33 12.24
N GLU A 177 -6.27 -6.15 11.89
CA GLU A 177 -7.69 -5.84 12.10
C GLU A 177 -8.02 -5.62 13.58
N ARG A 178 -7.53 -6.49 14.48
CA ARG A 178 -7.70 -6.30 15.92
C ARG A 178 -7.14 -4.97 16.40
N LEU A 179 -5.91 -4.61 15.96
CA LEU A 179 -5.31 -3.32 16.25
C LEU A 179 -6.15 -2.15 15.74
N SER A 180 -6.75 -2.29 14.55
CA SER A 180 -7.68 -1.29 14.01
C SER A 180 -8.90 -1.12 14.92
N HIS A 181 -9.51 -2.21 15.36
CA HIS A 181 -10.67 -2.19 16.25
C HIS A 181 -10.35 -1.68 17.66
N GLU A 182 -9.17 -1.99 18.21
CA GLU A 182 -8.67 -1.42 19.47
C GLU A 182 -8.59 0.12 19.41
N ASN A 183 -8.34 0.69 18.22
CA ASN A 183 -8.35 2.14 17.96
C ASN A 183 -9.72 2.67 17.50
N GLY A 184 -10.80 1.86 17.58
CA GLY A 184 -12.17 2.27 17.22
C GLY A 184 -12.40 2.40 15.71
N ILE A 185 -11.48 1.94 14.86
CA ILE A 185 -11.55 2.07 13.40
C ILE A 185 -11.92 0.74 12.77
N ARG A 186 -12.97 0.77 11.92
CA ARG A 186 -13.50 -0.41 11.21
C ARG A 186 -13.35 -0.35 9.69
N HIS A 187 -12.76 0.73 9.18
CA HIS A 187 -12.50 0.91 7.76
C HIS A 187 -11.00 0.94 7.53
N ALA A 188 -10.54 0.26 6.50
CA ALA A 188 -9.11 0.19 6.22
C ALA A 188 -8.81 0.28 4.71
N ALA A 189 -7.62 0.79 4.39
CA ALA A 189 -7.08 0.85 3.03
C ALA A 189 -5.69 0.21 2.96
N LEU A 190 -5.40 -0.38 1.81
CA LEU A 190 -4.06 -0.84 1.44
C LEU A 190 -3.87 -0.76 -0.07
N VAL A 191 -2.60 -0.89 -0.52
CA VAL A 191 -2.27 -1.16 -1.92
C VAL A 191 -1.65 -2.55 -2.02
N ALA A 192 -2.29 -3.42 -2.79
CA ALA A 192 -1.93 -4.82 -2.95
C ALA A 192 -1.07 -5.06 -4.20
N THR A 193 -0.20 -6.07 -4.15
CA THR A 193 0.33 -6.77 -5.32
C THR A 193 -0.72 -7.76 -5.85
N PRO A 194 -0.54 -8.38 -7.04
CA PRO A 194 -1.44 -9.42 -7.53
C PRO A 194 -1.62 -10.57 -6.53
N GLU A 195 -0.55 -11.04 -5.91
CA GLU A 195 -0.58 -12.13 -4.92
C GLU A 195 -1.29 -11.69 -3.62
N GLY A 196 -1.00 -10.47 -3.15
CA GLY A 196 -1.67 -9.88 -1.99
C GLY A 196 -3.15 -9.70 -2.22
N ARG A 197 -3.55 -9.22 -3.41
CA ARG A 197 -4.95 -9.06 -3.80
C ARG A 197 -5.74 -10.36 -3.64
N ALA A 198 -5.20 -11.48 -4.13
CA ALA A 198 -5.85 -12.78 -4.02
C ALA A 198 -6.14 -13.16 -2.55
N LEU A 199 -5.17 -12.91 -1.64
CA LEU A 199 -5.37 -13.13 -0.22
C LEU A 199 -6.43 -12.19 0.36
N TYR A 200 -6.33 -10.89 0.07
CA TYR A 200 -7.19 -9.87 0.68
C TYR A 200 -8.65 -10.01 0.23
N GLN A 201 -8.90 -10.40 -1.02
CA GLN A 201 -10.24 -10.73 -1.48
C GLN A 201 -10.88 -11.87 -0.67
N THR A 202 -10.11 -12.91 -0.27
CA THR A 202 -10.64 -13.97 0.62
C THR A 202 -10.93 -13.50 2.05
N LEU A 203 -10.44 -12.31 2.41
CA LEU A 203 -10.68 -11.64 3.69
C LEU A 203 -11.78 -10.57 3.62
N GLY A 204 -12.45 -10.43 2.46
CA GLY A 204 -13.53 -9.46 2.29
C GLY A 204 -13.12 -8.08 1.80
N TRP A 205 -11.83 -7.86 1.52
CA TRP A 205 -11.36 -6.61 0.92
C TRP A 205 -11.86 -6.47 -0.51
N GLN A 206 -12.28 -5.28 -0.87
CA GLN A 206 -12.81 -4.96 -2.18
C GLN A 206 -11.84 -4.07 -2.97
N LEU A 207 -11.79 -4.27 -4.28
CA LEU A 207 -11.04 -3.39 -5.17
C LEU A 207 -11.69 -2.00 -5.19
N HIS A 208 -10.91 -0.98 -4.88
CA HIS A 208 -11.33 0.43 -4.94
C HIS A 208 -10.92 1.07 -6.26
N SER A 209 -9.69 0.84 -6.70
CA SER A 209 -9.21 1.26 -8.02
C SER A 209 -7.98 0.47 -8.46
N PRO A 210 -7.73 0.36 -9.77
CA PRO A 210 -6.40 0.03 -10.28
C PRO A 210 -5.37 1.02 -9.73
N TYR A 211 -4.13 0.57 -9.59
CA TYR A 211 -3.04 1.40 -9.05
C TYR A 211 -1.76 1.15 -9.85
N THR A 212 -1.45 2.09 -10.73
CA THR A 212 -0.29 1.99 -11.62
C THR A 212 0.91 2.69 -11.02
N THR A 213 2.03 2.01 -11.05
CA THR A 213 3.33 2.57 -10.69
C THR A 213 4.14 2.77 -11.95
N VAL A 214 4.68 3.97 -12.14
CA VAL A 214 5.69 4.24 -13.14
C VAL A 214 6.91 4.87 -12.48
N LEU A 215 8.10 4.57 -12.99
CA LEU A 215 9.36 5.04 -12.45
C LEU A 215 10.37 5.30 -13.57
N ILE A 216 11.33 6.17 -13.29
CA ILE A 216 12.54 6.30 -14.09
C ILE A 216 13.58 5.38 -13.45
N PRO A 217 14.03 4.31 -14.15
CA PRO A 217 15.09 3.44 -13.64
C PRO A 217 16.42 4.20 -13.56
N PRO A 218 17.41 3.67 -12.85
CA PRO A 218 18.79 4.19 -12.96
C PRO A 218 19.26 4.06 -14.40
N GLU A 219 20.08 5.01 -14.83
CA GLU A 219 20.79 4.85 -16.10
C GLU A 219 21.68 3.60 -16.02
N ALA A 220 21.64 2.76 -17.06
CA ALA A 220 22.45 1.55 -17.14
C ALA A 220 23.90 1.87 -17.42
#